data_1c46d14c99473ff57ebc7c2b657861f5
#
_entry.id   1c46d14c99473ff57ebc7c2b657861f5
#
_cell.length_a   1.000
_cell.length_b   1.000
_cell.length_c   1.000
_cell.angle_alpha   90.00
_cell.angle_beta   90.00
_cell.angle_gamma   90.00
#
_symmetry.space_group_name_H-M   'P 1'
#
loop_
_entity.id
_entity.type
_entity.pdbx_description
1 polymer ?
#
loop_
_entity_poly.entity_id
_entity_poly.type
_entity_poly.pdbx_seq_one_letter_code
_entity_poly.pdbx_strand_id
1 'polypeptide(L)'
;KNKCEKLLSTYDIGRAVTEGVSCSIVGKPNVGKSTLMNLLCGSDRSIVTDIAGTTRDIIENTVTVGDITLNLADTAGIHKTGDAVEIFGVDKALERIDSAELLLAVFDSSSKLDDDDKKLLERIKDKKAIIVLNKTDLPEKTDRTAFDGFEIVETSAKSGDGYEALCKSINSVCKTEMLSPDDT
;
A
#
# COMPACT_ATOMS: atom_id res chain seq x y z
N LYS A 1 -10.10 27.13 19.66
CA LYS A 1 -9.86 26.44 18.36
C LYS A 1 -8.56 25.61 18.43
N ASN A 2 -7.42 26.22 18.68
CA ASN A 2 -6.10 25.57 18.63
C ASN A 2 -5.88 24.35 19.56
N LYS A 3 -6.66 24.21 20.63
CA LYS A 3 -6.50 23.13 21.62
C LYS A 3 -7.30 21.87 21.22
N CYS A 4 -8.42 22.04 20.54
CA CYS A 4 -9.22 20.94 20.01
C CYS A 4 -8.58 20.32 18.77
N GLU A 5 -8.00 21.15 17.89
CA GLU A 5 -7.26 20.71 16.69
C GLU A 5 -6.02 19.88 17.07
N LYS A 6 -5.31 20.32 18.13
CA LYS A 6 -4.16 19.58 18.67
C LYS A 6 -4.56 18.27 19.35
N LEU A 7 -5.74 18.19 19.94
CA LEU A 7 -6.27 16.95 20.52
C LEU A 7 -6.75 15.98 19.45
N LEU A 8 -7.37 16.44 18.37
CA LEU A 8 -7.78 15.61 17.23
C LEU A 8 -6.56 15.02 16.53
N SER A 9 -5.56 15.83 16.21
CA SER A 9 -4.32 15.32 15.59
C SER A 9 -3.60 14.29 16.47
N THR A 10 -3.63 14.45 17.78
CA THR A 10 -3.04 13.48 18.72
C THR A 10 -3.88 12.19 18.81
N TYR A 11 -5.21 12.29 18.63
CA TYR A 11 -6.11 11.14 18.61
C TYR A 11 -5.89 10.29 17.34
N ASP A 12 -5.78 10.91 16.17
CA ASP A 12 -5.56 10.21 14.90
C ASP A 12 -4.18 9.52 14.85
N ILE A 13 -3.14 10.17 15.39
CA ILE A 13 -1.83 9.54 15.60
C ILE A 13 -1.96 8.33 16.53
N GLY A 14 -2.66 8.48 17.65
CA GLY A 14 -2.92 7.39 18.60
C GLY A 14 -3.66 6.23 17.94
N ARG A 15 -4.66 6.51 17.10
CA ARG A 15 -5.45 5.52 16.36
C ARG A 15 -4.59 4.76 15.35
N ALA A 16 -3.82 5.43 14.53
CA ALA A 16 -2.96 4.80 13.53
C ALA A 16 -1.85 3.92 14.14
N VAL A 17 -1.41 4.26 15.36
CA VAL A 17 -0.45 3.45 16.12
C VAL A 17 -1.11 2.25 16.78
N THR A 18 -2.36 2.40 17.28
CA THR A 18 -3.06 1.36 18.06
C THR A 18 -3.99 0.48 17.21
N GLU A 19 -4.73 1.06 16.27
CA GLU A 19 -5.70 0.35 15.41
C GLU A 19 -5.11 0.00 14.03
N GLY A 20 -4.06 0.71 13.63
CA GLY A 20 -3.43 0.57 12.32
C GLY A 20 -4.19 1.29 11.20
N VAL A 21 -3.50 1.41 10.06
CA VAL A 21 -4.01 2.00 8.80
C VAL A 21 -4.37 0.86 7.85
N SER A 22 -5.60 0.83 7.36
CA SER A 22 -6.02 -0.15 6.36
C SER A 22 -5.28 0.12 5.05
N CYS A 23 -4.47 -0.85 4.61
CA CYS A 23 -3.62 -0.72 3.43
C CYS A 23 -3.89 -1.84 2.43
N SER A 24 -4.10 -1.47 1.16
CA SER A 24 -4.24 -2.44 0.07
C SER A 24 -3.11 -2.31 -0.95
N ILE A 25 -2.59 -3.45 -1.40
CA ILE A 25 -1.59 -3.53 -2.48
C ILE A 25 -2.34 -3.88 -3.77
N VAL A 26 -2.33 -2.95 -4.72
CA VAL A 26 -3.04 -3.06 -5.99
C VAL A 26 -2.09 -2.98 -7.19
N GLY A 27 -2.50 -3.47 -8.33
CA GLY A 27 -1.68 -3.52 -9.55
C GLY A 27 -2.01 -4.75 -10.37
N LYS A 28 -1.50 -4.81 -11.59
CA LYS A 28 -1.72 -5.93 -12.51
C LYS A 28 -1.07 -7.25 -12.02
N PRO A 29 -1.42 -8.38 -12.64
CA PRO A 29 -0.68 -9.62 -12.48
C PRO A 29 0.82 -9.44 -12.76
N ASN A 30 1.66 -10.15 -12.02
CA ASN A 30 3.11 -10.23 -12.26
C ASN A 30 3.92 -8.92 -12.11
N VAL A 31 3.34 -7.80 -11.62
CA VAL A 31 4.09 -6.58 -11.29
C VAL A 31 4.92 -6.71 -10.01
N GLY A 32 4.71 -7.78 -9.23
CA GLY A 32 5.47 -8.07 -8.02
C GLY A 32 4.75 -7.75 -6.71
N LYS A 33 3.41 -7.68 -6.69
CA LYS A 33 2.61 -7.44 -5.47
C LYS A 33 2.93 -8.41 -4.33
N SER A 34 2.93 -9.71 -4.62
CA SER A 34 3.23 -10.75 -3.63
C SER A 34 4.66 -10.68 -3.12
N THR A 35 5.61 -10.33 -3.99
CA THR A 35 7.01 -10.16 -3.59
C THR A 35 7.17 -8.93 -2.69
N LEU A 36 6.51 -7.82 -3.04
CA LEU A 36 6.49 -6.61 -2.23
C LEU A 36 5.85 -6.87 -0.86
N MET A 37 4.75 -7.61 -0.84
CA MET A 37 4.09 -8.02 0.39
C MET A 37 5.00 -8.86 1.27
N ASN A 38 5.67 -9.87 0.69
CA ASN A 38 6.62 -10.71 1.42
C ASN A 38 7.78 -9.87 1.96
N LEU A 39 8.24 -8.86 1.21
CA LEU A 39 9.27 -7.93 1.66
C LEU A 39 8.80 -7.09 2.86
N LEU A 40 7.57 -6.60 2.82
CA LEU A 40 6.97 -5.85 3.94
C LEU A 40 6.80 -6.72 5.19
N CYS A 41 6.30 -7.96 5.03
CA CYS A 41 6.06 -8.89 6.14
C CYS A 41 7.34 -9.56 6.65
N GLY A 42 8.34 -9.76 5.79
CA GLY A 42 9.54 -10.54 6.09
C GLY A 42 10.74 -9.72 6.59
N SER A 43 10.63 -8.41 6.68
CA SER A 43 11.72 -7.58 7.21
C SER A 43 11.84 -7.74 8.72
N ASP A 44 13.06 -7.85 9.26
CA ASP A 44 13.35 -7.94 10.70
C ASP A 44 12.79 -6.77 11.53
N ARG A 45 12.31 -5.73 10.87
CA ARG A 45 11.67 -4.54 11.48
C ARG A 45 10.14 -4.61 11.50
N SER A 46 9.56 -5.66 10.89
CA SER A 46 8.11 -5.86 10.86
C SER A 46 7.71 -6.84 11.94
N ILE A 47 6.90 -6.37 12.88
CA ILE A 47 6.29 -7.26 13.88
C ILE A 47 4.97 -7.73 13.28
N VAL A 48 4.94 -8.99 12.84
CA VAL A 48 3.68 -9.64 12.47
C VAL A 48 3.03 -10.10 13.76
N THR A 49 1.92 -9.48 14.14
CA THR A 49 1.11 -9.95 15.27
C THR A 49 -0.06 -10.76 14.76
N ASP A 50 -0.01 -12.07 14.96
CA ASP A 50 -1.19 -12.91 14.86
C ASP A 50 -2.12 -12.60 16.03
N ILE A 51 -3.08 -11.73 15.86
CA ILE A 51 -4.14 -11.56 16.85
C ILE A 51 -5.10 -12.75 16.70
N ALA A 52 -4.81 -13.81 17.45
CA ALA A 52 -5.70 -14.95 17.58
C ALA A 52 -6.92 -14.56 18.41
N GLY A 53 -8.05 -14.38 17.79
CA GLY A 53 -9.30 -14.29 18.54
C GLY A 53 -10.39 -13.42 17.96
N THR A 54 -10.93 -13.76 16.80
CA THR A 54 -12.36 -13.65 16.50
C THR A 54 -12.70 -14.57 15.31
N THR A 55 -13.74 -15.33 15.47
CA THR A 55 -14.26 -16.33 14.55
C THR A 55 -14.66 -15.71 13.22
N ARG A 56 -14.09 -16.27 12.11
CA ARG A 56 -14.48 -16.07 10.71
C ARG A 56 -14.27 -14.65 10.18
N ASP A 57 -13.31 -14.57 9.32
CA ASP A 57 -13.16 -13.65 8.19
C ASP A 57 -11.84 -12.85 8.23
N ILE A 58 -11.09 -12.99 7.13
CA ILE A 58 -9.96 -12.17 6.70
C ILE A 58 -8.74 -12.28 7.61
N ILE A 59 -7.76 -13.06 7.17
CA ILE A 59 -6.40 -13.01 7.76
C ILE A 59 -5.80 -11.68 7.30
N GLU A 60 -5.90 -10.66 8.13
CA GLU A 60 -5.19 -9.39 7.96
C GLU A 60 -3.78 -9.59 8.48
N ASN A 61 -2.78 -9.47 7.60
CA ASN A 61 -1.41 -9.39 8.05
C ASN A 61 -1.15 -7.96 8.51
N THR A 62 -0.87 -7.82 9.78
CA THR A 62 -0.47 -6.55 10.38
C THR A 62 1.04 -6.40 10.30
N VAL A 63 1.51 -5.31 9.71
CA VAL A 63 2.93 -5.01 9.51
C VAL A 63 3.24 -3.65 10.10
N THR A 64 4.26 -3.56 10.95
CA THR A 64 4.72 -2.28 11.49
C THR A 64 5.80 -1.71 10.59
N VAL A 65 5.57 -0.51 10.06
CA VAL A 65 6.50 0.23 9.21
C VAL A 65 6.88 1.52 9.91
N GLY A 66 8.05 1.54 10.54
CA GLY A 66 8.45 2.65 11.41
C GLY A 66 7.53 2.75 12.63
N ASP A 67 6.82 3.87 12.76
CA ASP A 67 5.87 4.12 13.86
C ASP A 67 4.42 3.80 13.46
N ILE A 68 4.17 3.38 12.21
CA ILE A 68 2.84 3.14 11.68
C ILE A 68 2.57 1.64 11.59
N THR A 69 1.41 1.22 12.05
CA THR A 69 0.88 -0.13 11.87
C THR A 69 0.03 -0.16 10.59
N LEU A 70 0.35 -1.04 9.64
CA LEU A 70 -0.44 -1.28 8.45
C LEU A 70 -1.24 -2.57 8.59
N ASN A 71 -2.53 -2.50 8.40
CA ASN A 71 -3.40 -3.65 8.26
C ASN A 71 -3.54 -3.97 6.78
N LEU A 72 -2.79 -4.96 6.30
CA LEU A 72 -2.76 -5.37 4.91
C LEU A 72 -4.01 -6.22 4.61
N ALA A 73 -4.98 -5.64 3.93
CA ALA A 73 -6.23 -6.31 3.60
C ALA A 73 -6.00 -7.45 2.59
N ASP A 74 -6.60 -8.61 2.89
CA ASP A 74 -6.76 -9.80 2.05
C ASP A 74 -5.46 -10.40 1.46
N THR A 75 -4.64 -10.91 2.35
CA THR A 75 -3.46 -11.71 2.00
C THR A 75 -3.79 -13.15 1.63
N ALA A 76 -5.02 -13.61 1.87
CA ALA A 76 -5.45 -14.99 1.63
C ALA A 76 -5.36 -15.40 0.14
N GLY A 77 -5.43 -14.45 -0.79
CA GLY A 77 -5.22 -14.70 -2.22
C GLY A 77 -3.74 -14.80 -2.63
N ILE A 78 -2.83 -14.28 -1.83
CA ILE A 78 -1.40 -14.21 -2.17
C ILE A 78 -0.64 -15.46 -1.69
N HIS A 79 -1.11 -16.13 -0.63
CA HIS A 79 -0.46 -17.34 -0.07
C HIS A 79 -0.80 -18.65 -0.77
N LYS A 80 -1.82 -18.71 -1.62
CA LYS A 80 -2.15 -19.91 -2.41
C LYS A 80 -1.59 -19.77 -3.81
N THR A 81 -0.38 -20.25 -3.96
CA THR A 81 0.27 -20.73 -5.20
C THR A 81 -0.36 -20.32 -6.53
N GLY A 82 0.38 -19.48 -7.27
CA GLY A 82 0.39 -19.51 -8.74
C GLY A 82 -0.94 -19.30 -9.46
N ASP A 83 -1.05 -18.22 -10.18
CA ASP A 83 -1.83 -18.01 -11.42
C ASP A 83 -3.34 -18.26 -11.48
N ALA A 84 -3.98 -18.95 -10.52
CA ALA A 84 -5.37 -19.36 -10.65
C ALA A 84 -6.41 -18.46 -9.97
N VAL A 85 -6.01 -17.48 -9.17
CA VAL A 85 -6.95 -16.66 -8.36
C VAL A 85 -7.16 -15.24 -8.92
N GLU A 86 -6.36 -14.82 -9.89
CA GLU A 86 -6.45 -13.45 -10.47
C GLU A 86 -7.67 -13.26 -11.40
N ILE A 87 -8.38 -14.33 -11.79
CA ILE A 87 -9.54 -14.24 -12.71
C ILE A 87 -10.83 -13.81 -12.01
N PHE A 88 -10.89 -13.85 -10.67
CA PHE A 88 -12.12 -13.53 -9.93
C PHE A 88 -12.21 -12.07 -9.42
N GLY A 89 -11.53 -11.11 -10.02
CA GLY A 89 -11.18 -10.01 -9.17
C GLY A 89 -11.36 -8.56 -9.60
N VAL A 90 -11.99 -8.22 -10.72
CA VAL A 90 -12.18 -6.78 -11.01
C VAL A 90 -13.07 -6.14 -9.95
N ASP A 91 -14.18 -6.77 -9.58
CA ASP A 91 -15.10 -6.23 -8.58
C ASP A 91 -14.47 -6.21 -7.17
N LYS A 92 -13.79 -7.31 -6.78
CA LYS A 92 -13.08 -7.35 -5.49
C LYS A 92 -11.88 -6.39 -5.43
N ALA A 93 -11.17 -6.20 -6.55
CA ALA A 93 -10.11 -5.21 -6.61
C ALA A 93 -10.66 -3.78 -6.46
N LEU A 94 -11.82 -3.51 -7.01
CA LEU A 94 -12.50 -2.22 -6.87
C LEU A 94 -12.96 -1.99 -5.41
N GLU A 95 -13.58 -2.98 -4.77
CA GLU A 95 -13.97 -2.90 -3.35
C GLU A 95 -12.77 -2.62 -2.44
N ARG A 96 -11.61 -3.25 -2.71
CA ARG A 96 -10.36 -3.01 -1.96
C ARG A 96 -9.83 -1.60 -2.12
N ILE A 97 -9.88 -1.06 -3.34
CA ILE A 97 -9.49 0.33 -3.60
C ILE A 97 -10.39 1.29 -2.83
N ASP A 98 -11.68 0.98 -2.73
CA ASP A 98 -12.65 1.87 -2.08
C ASP A 98 -12.61 1.80 -0.54
N SER A 99 -12.23 0.66 0.02
CA SER A 99 -12.19 0.44 1.48
C SER A 99 -10.85 0.77 2.13
N ALA A 100 -9.76 0.87 1.37
CA ALA A 100 -8.44 1.14 1.91
C ALA A 100 -8.23 2.62 2.25
N GLU A 101 -7.60 2.87 3.40
CA GLU A 101 -7.13 4.20 3.80
C GLU A 101 -5.83 4.59 3.10
N LEU A 102 -5.01 3.60 2.71
CA LEU A 102 -3.77 3.77 1.94
C LEU A 102 -3.69 2.73 0.84
N LEU A 103 -3.31 3.15 -0.35
CA LEU A 103 -3.06 2.28 -1.49
C LEU A 103 -1.58 2.24 -1.84
N LEU A 104 -1.03 1.04 -1.99
CA LEU A 104 0.28 0.83 -2.62
C LEU A 104 0.01 0.32 -4.05
N ALA A 105 0.06 1.22 -5.01
CA ALA A 105 -0.20 0.90 -6.42
C ALA A 105 1.10 0.49 -7.11
N VAL A 106 1.23 -0.80 -7.40
CA VAL A 106 2.48 -1.40 -7.92
C VAL A 106 2.45 -1.47 -9.43
N PHE A 107 3.48 -0.90 -10.06
CA PHE A 107 3.70 -0.92 -11.49
C PHE A 107 5.07 -1.52 -11.81
N ASP A 108 5.19 -2.18 -12.96
CA ASP A 108 6.43 -2.75 -13.46
C ASP A 108 7.22 -1.70 -14.25
N SER A 109 8.32 -1.20 -13.69
CA SER A 109 9.17 -0.17 -14.32
C SER A 109 9.80 -0.64 -15.64
N SER A 110 9.93 -1.94 -15.84
CA SER A 110 10.52 -2.53 -17.05
C SER A 110 9.57 -2.69 -18.21
N SER A 111 8.29 -2.33 -18.04
CA SER A 111 7.26 -2.42 -19.09
C SER A 111 6.60 -1.08 -19.36
N LYS A 112 6.06 -0.91 -20.59
CA LYS A 112 5.22 0.25 -20.89
C LYS A 112 3.86 0.10 -20.25
N LEU A 113 3.28 1.21 -19.83
CA LEU A 113 1.92 1.25 -19.31
C LEU A 113 0.92 0.86 -20.41
N ASP A 114 0.02 -0.05 -20.08
CA ASP A 114 -1.09 -0.43 -20.93
C ASP A 114 -2.41 0.21 -20.46
N ASP A 115 -3.52 -0.19 -21.06
CA ASP A 115 -4.83 0.39 -20.75
C ASP A 115 -5.34 0.01 -19.37
N ASP A 116 -4.92 -1.11 -18.82
CA ASP A 116 -5.32 -1.51 -17.45
C ASP A 116 -4.53 -0.72 -16.40
N ASP A 117 -3.26 -0.39 -16.66
CA ASP A 117 -2.48 0.53 -15.82
C ASP A 117 -3.12 1.93 -15.80
N LYS A 118 -3.55 2.43 -16.96
CA LYS A 118 -4.20 3.74 -17.06
C LYS A 118 -5.53 3.77 -16.31
N LYS A 119 -6.35 2.71 -16.42
CA LYS A 119 -7.60 2.58 -15.67
C LYS A 119 -7.36 2.57 -14.15
N LEU A 120 -6.30 1.87 -13.72
CA LEU A 120 -5.92 1.86 -12.31
C LEU A 120 -5.53 3.27 -11.84
N LEU A 121 -4.70 4.00 -12.60
CA LEU A 121 -4.29 5.37 -12.29
C LEU A 121 -5.51 6.31 -12.16
N GLU A 122 -6.44 6.26 -13.11
CA GLU A 122 -7.67 7.06 -13.04
C GLU A 122 -8.50 6.71 -11.80
N ARG A 123 -8.55 5.43 -11.40
CA ARG A 123 -9.33 4.99 -10.24
C ARG A 123 -8.74 5.43 -8.91
N ILE A 124 -7.41 5.54 -8.82
CA ILE A 124 -6.72 5.93 -7.59
C ILE A 124 -6.41 7.42 -7.50
N LYS A 125 -6.76 8.21 -8.52
CA LYS A 125 -6.42 9.62 -8.65
C LYS A 125 -6.83 10.47 -7.44
N ASP A 126 -8.03 10.21 -6.91
CA ASP A 126 -8.60 10.92 -5.76
C ASP A 126 -8.44 10.12 -4.45
N LYS A 127 -7.57 9.12 -4.45
CA LYS A 127 -7.30 8.27 -3.31
C LYS A 127 -5.90 8.55 -2.76
N LYS A 128 -5.71 8.23 -1.51
CA LYS A 128 -4.40 8.25 -0.88
C LYS A 128 -3.58 7.07 -1.40
N ALA A 129 -2.69 7.34 -2.34
CA ALA A 129 -1.93 6.31 -3.03
C ALA A 129 -0.45 6.65 -3.13
N ILE A 130 0.39 5.63 -2.93
CA ILE A 130 1.81 5.65 -3.25
C ILE A 130 2.02 4.79 -4.47
N ILE A 131 2.62 5.33 -5.51
CA ILE A 131 3.04 4.58 -6.69
C ILE A 131 4.34 3.87 -6.36
N VAL A 132 4.33 2.55 -6.46
CA VAL A 132 5.51 1.71 -6.29
C VAL A 132 5.98 1.24 -7.66
N LEU A 133 7.03 1.89 -8.19
CA LEU A 133 7.69 1.44 -9.42
C LEU A 133 8.63 0.30 -9.08
N ASN A 134 8.15 -0.92 -9.29
CA ASN A 134 8.88 -2.14 -8.96
C ASN A 134 9.73 -2.64 -10.14
N LYS A 135 10.65 -3.56 -9.85
CA LYS A 135 11.59 -4.18 -10.79
C LYS A 135 12.62 -3.21 -11.36
N THR A 136 13.07 -2.26 -10.54
CA THR A 136 14.13 -1.31 -10.92
C THR A 136 15.50 -1.95 -11.15
N ASP A 137 15.64 -3.23 -10.85
CA ASP A 137 16.78 -4.08 -11.25
C ASP A 137 16.79 -4.39 -12.77
N LEU A 138 15.72 -4.07 -13.49
CA LEU A 138 15.58 -4.23 -14.93
C LEU A 138 15.62 -2.86 -15.66
N PRO A 139 15.95 -2.83 -16.97
CA PRO A 139 15.94 -1.58 -17.75
C PRO A 139 14.54 -0.92 -17.76
N GLU A 140 14.48 0.34 -17.38
CA GLU A 140 13.25 1.11 -17.33
C GLU A 140 12.66 1.33 -18.73
N LYS A 141 11.32 1.19 -18.85
CA LYS A 141 10.55 1.44 -20.07
C LYS A 141 9.26 2.22 -19.80
N THR A 142 8.95 2.44 -18.52
CA THR A 142 7.73 3.13 -18.11
C THR A 142 7.87 4.64 -18.33
N ASP A 143 6.82 5.26 -18.83
CA ASP A 143 6.72 6.72 -18.91
C ASP A 143 6.29 7.27 -17.55
N ARG A 144 7.21 7.96 -16.88
CA ARG A 144 7.00 8.52 -15.53
C ARG A 144 6.00 9.67 -15.50
N THR A 145 5.78 10.35 -16.62
CA THR A 145 4.84 11.49 -16.67
C THR A 145 3.41 11.07 -16.39
N ALA A 146 3.09 9.79 -16.58
CA ALA A 146 1.78 9.23 -16.26
C ALA A 146 1.47 9.24 -14.75
N PHE A 147 2.48 9.39 -13.90
CA PHE A 147 2.34 9.39 -12.44
C PHE A 147 2.41 10.79 -11.81
N ASP A 148 2.35 11.84 -12.64
CA ASP A 148 2.39 13.22 -12.14
C ASP A 148 1.27 13.47 -11.12
N GLY A 149 1.66 14.04 -9.97
CA GLY A 149 0.75 14.30 -8.85
C GLY A 149 0.68 13.18 -7.80
N PHE A 150 1.34 12.05 -8.02
CA PHE A 150 1.45 10.98 -7.02
C PHE A 150 2.82 10.98 -6.33
N GLU A 151 2.85 10.48 -5.11
CA GLU A 151 4.09 10.09 -4.44
C GLU A 151 4.63 8.81 -5.10
N ILE A 152 5.87 8.85 -5.57
CA ILE A 152 6.50 7.74 -6.31
C ILE A 152 7.67 7.19 -5.52
N VAL A 153 7.70 5.86 -5.37
CA VAL A 153 8.82 5.14 -4.77
C VAL A 153 9.32 4.06 -5.72
N GLU A 154 10.61 4.05 -5.95
CA GLU A 154 11.28 3.05 -6.76
C GLU A 154 11.72 1.87 -5.89
N THR A 155 11.43 0.65 -6.34
CA THR A 155 11.78 -0.56 -5.60
C THR A 155 12.23 -1.68 -6.54
N SER A 156 13.08 -2.56 -6.01
CA SER A 156 13.19 -3.92 -6.50
C SER A 156 12.81 -4.84 -5.35
N ALA A 157 11.56 -5.27 -5.32
CA ALA A 157 11.07 -6.16 -4.26
C ALA A 157 11.84 -7.48 -4.21
N LYS A 158 12.50 -7.87 -5.30
CA LYS A 158 13.32 -9.06 -5.40
C LYS A 158 14.65 -8.91 -4.66
N SER A 159 15.32 -7.77 -4.78
CA SER A 159 16.62 -7.50 -4.11
C SER A 159 16.47 -6.81 -2.77
N GLY A 160 15.29 -6.22 -2.49
CA GLY A 160 15.04 -5.40 -1.30
C GLY A 160 15.41 -3.93 -1.48
N ASP A 161 15.89 -3.53 -2.66
CA ASP A 161 16.25 -2.15 -2.94
C ASP A 161 15.00 -1.25 -2.89
N GLY A 162 15.15 -0.04 -2.36
CA GLY A 162 14.07 0.92 -2.21
C GLY A 162 13.14 0.67 -1.01
N TYR A 163 13.32 -0.41 -0.24
CA TYR A 163 12.48 -0.72 0.92
C TYR A 163 12.46 0.40 1.96
N GLU A 164 13.62 0.96 2.31
CA GLU A 164 13.69 2.06 3.29
C GLU A 164 13.01 3.34 2.76
N ALA A 165 13.11 3.61 1.46
CA ALA A 165 12.41 4.73 0.84
C ALA A 165 10.90 4.54 0.90
N LEU A 166 10.41 3.32 0.62
CA LEU A 166 9.00 2.96 0.75
C LEU A 166 8.50 3.14 2.19
N CYS A 167 9.25 2.67 3.17
CA CYS A 167 8.91 2.85 4.58
C CYS A 167 8.81 4.33 4.96
N LYS A 168 9.74 5.16 4.49
CA LYS A 168 9.72 6.62 4.73
C LYS A 168 8.51 7.28 4.07
N SER A 169 8.21 6.93 2.82
CA SER A 169 7.04 7.46 2.10
C SER A 169 5.73 7.07 2.80
N ILE A 170 5.55 5.82 3.20
CA ILE A 170 4.39 5.36 3.97
C ILE A 170 4.24 6.19 5.26
N ASN A 171 5.31 6.34 6.03
CA ASN A 171 5.28 7.14 7.26
C ASN A 171 4.93 8.61 6.98
N SER A 172 5.50 9.21 5.94
CA SER A 172 5.25 10.60 5.55
C SER A 172 3.78 10.79 5.16
N VAL A 173 3.28 9.97 4.25
CA VAL A 173 1.91 10.05 3.73
C VAL A 173 0.88 9.80 4.84
N CYS A 174 1.13 8.87 5.76
CA CYS A 174 0.24 8.64 6.89
C CYS A 174 0.30 9.77 7.93
N LYS A 175 1.46 10.39 8.17
CA LYS A 175 1.60 11.48 9.16
C LYS A 175 1.09 12.83 8.65
N THR A 176 1.10 13.08 7.35
CA THR A 176 0.67 14.37 6.77
C THR A 176 -0.83 14.60 6.98
N GLU A 177 -1.69 13.58 6.92
CA GLU A 177 -3.11 13.71 7.25
C GLU A 177 -3.38 13.97 8.73
N MET A 178 -2.51 13.46 9.60
CA MET A 178 -2.63 13.70 11.03
C MET A 178 -2.37 15.16 11.41
N LEU A 179 -1.79 15.94 10.49
CA LEU A 179 -1.46 17.35 10.68
C LEU A 179 -2.38 18.31 9.89
N SER A 180 -3.22 17.80 9.00
CA SER A 180 -4.18 18.59 8.22
C SER A 180 -5.59 18.25 8.67
N PRO A 181 -6.18 18.99 9.62
CA PRO A 181 -7.62 18.92 9.83
C PRO A 181 -8.28 19.53 8.59
N ASP A 182 -9.22 18.78 7.99
CA ASP A 182 -10.05 19.25 6.88
C ASP A 182 -10.54 20.66 7.13
N ASP A 183 -10.19 21.58 6.22
CA ASP A 183 -10.87 22.83 6.03
C ASP A 183 -12.26 22.53 5.39
N THR A 184 -13.28 22.48 6.22
CA THR A 184 -14.67 22.66 5.80
C THR A 184 -15.44 23.44 6.86
#